data_6a1913a6584f5fb02e24d969b611c979
#
_entry.id   6a1913a6584f5fb02e24d969b611c979
#
_cell.length_a   1.000
_cell.length_b   1.000
_cell.length_c   1.000
_cell.angle_alpha   90.00
_cell.angle_beta   90.00
_cell.angle_gamma   90.00
#
_symmetry.space_group_name_H-M   'P 1'
#
loop_
_entity.id
_entity.type
_entity.pdbx_description
1 polymer ?
#
loop_
_entity_poly.entity_id
_entity_poly.type
_entity_poly.pdbx_seq_one_letter_code
_entity_poly.pdbx_strand_id
1 'polypeptide(L)'
;MKRVQEKKSDAAINKANILKALAHPVRVRIFEALANGEKTVGEIVQIVEEKDANTSRHLAVLRTAGLVATRKEGLNVYYSNKMPCLISMLSCVDQAICTIADEHMRVASCVRK
;
A
#
# COMPACT_ATOMS: atom_id res chain seq x y z
N MET A 1 30.24 -1.52 -17.82
CA MET A 1 29.08 -2.03 -18.58
C MET A 1 28.13 -2.82 -17.73
N LYS A 2 28.61 -3.78 -16.96
CA LYS A 2 27.74 -4.53 -16.03
C LYS A 2 27.00 -3.63 -15.04
N ARG A 3 27.63 -2.56 -14.56
CA ARG A 3 27.02 -1.62 -13.62
C ARG A 3 25.81 -0.87 -14.19
N VAL A 4 25.85 -0.54 -15.49
CA VAL A 4 24.73 0.18 -16.12
C VAL A 4 23.52 -0.74 -16.29
N GLN A 5 23.76 -1.99 -16.68
CA GLN A 5 22.70 -2.99 -16.77
C GLN A 5 22.14 -3.37 -15.42
N GLU A 6 23.03 -3.51 -14.42
CA GLU A 6 22.63 -3.79 -13.05
C GLU A 6 21.77 -2.65 -12.48
N LYS A 7 22.12 -1.39 -12.76
CA LYS A 7 21.33 -0.24 -12.32
C LYS A 7 19.92 -0.24 -12.90
N LYS A 8 19.76 -0.59 -14.18
CA LYS A 8 18.43 -0.69 -14.80
C LYS A 8 17.61 -1.81 -14.20
N SER A 9 18.22 -2.98 -14.01
CA SER A 9 17.58 -4.11 -13.35
C SER A 9 17.22 -3.78 -11.90
N ASP A 10 18.15 -3.12 -11.19
CA ASP A 10 17.94 -2.73 -9.80
C ASP A 10 16.80 -1.74 -9.68
N ALA A 11 16.68 -0.78 -10.59
CA ALA A 11 15.58 0.19 -10.57
C ALA A 11 14.23 -0.49 -10.72
N ALA A 12 14.11 -1.42 -11.66
CA ALA A 12 12.88 -2.17 -11.87
C ALA A 12 12.57 -3.08 -10.67
N ILE A 13 13.58 -3.75 -10.15
CA ILE A 13 13.45 -4.62 -8.98
C ILE A 13 13.00 -3.81 -7.77
N ASN A 14 13.60 -2.65 -7.54
CA ASN A 14 13.26 -1.78 -6.42
C ASN A 14 11.81 -1.29 -6.51
N LYS A 15 11.39 -0.88 -7.70
CA LYS A 15 9.98 -0.49 -7.93
C LYS A 15 9.04 -1.67 -7.66
N ALA A 16 9.38 -2.83 -8.18
CA ALA A 16 8.57 -4.04 -7.99
C ALA A 16 8.47 -4.41 -6.51
N ASN A 17 9.55 -4.28 -5.75
CA ASN A 17 9.56 -4.59 -4.32
C ASN A 17 8.62 -3.66 -3.54
N ILE A 18 8.57 -2.39 -3.89
CA ILE A 18 7.63 -1.45 -3.29
C ILE A 18 6.18 -1.85 -3.61
N LEU A 19 5.91 -2.17 -4.86
CA LEU A 19 4.57 -2.60 -5.28
C LEU A 19 4.17 -3.91 -4.62
N LYS A 20 5.09 -4.84 -4.47
CA LYS A 20 4.84 -6.10 -3.77
C LYS A 20 4.50 -5.87 -2.30
N ALA A 21 5.17 -4.91 -1.66
CA ALA A 21 4.90 -4.59 -0.26
C ALA A 21 3.47 -4.07 -0.08
N LEU A 22 2.91 -3.40 -1.09
CA LEU A 22 1.53 -2.90 -1.07
C LEU A 22 0.52 -3.92 -1.61
N ALA A 23 0.96 -4.97 -2.29
CA ALA A 23 0.07 -5.90 -2.99
C ALA A 23 -0.60 -6.90 -2.06
N HIS A 24 -1.31 -6.41 -1.05
CA HIS A 24 -2.08 -7.19 -0.11
C HIS A 24 -3.20 -6.31 0.45
N PRO A 25 -4.45 -6.79 0.51
CA PRO A 25 -5.58 -5.95 0.95
C PRO A 25 -5.38 -5.29 2.30
N VAL A 26 -4.86 -6.03 3.28
CA VAL A 26 -4.64 -5.48 4.62
C VAL A 26 -3.58 -4.39 4.59
N ARG A 27 -2.50 -4.59 3.83
CA ARG A 27 -1.45 -3.58 3.71
C ARG A 27 -1.94 -2.31 3.05
N VAL A 28 -2.77 -2.43 2.02
CA VAL A 28 -3.38 -1.26 1.38
C VAL A 28 -4.24 -0.51 2.40
N ARG A 29 -5.07 -1.22 3.17
CA ARG A 29 -5.93 -0.59 4.19
C ARG A 29 -5.09 0.13 5.25
N ILE A 30 -4.01 -0.50 5.72
CA ILE A 30 -3.10 0.11 6.69
C ILE A 30 -2.50 1.38 6.11
N PHE A 31 -1.97 1.28 4.92
CA PHE A 31 -1.27 2.40 4.27
C PHE A 31 -2.22 3.58 4.07
N GLU A 32 -3.43 3.33 3.61
CA GLU A 32 -4.45 4.37 3.43
C GLU A 32 -4.92 4.94 4.77
N ALA A 33 -5.03 4.11 5.80
CA ALA A 33 -5.41 4.58 7.13
C ALA A 33 -4.39 5.57 7.70
N LEU A 34 -3.12 5.42 7.37
CA LEU A 34 -2.06 6.31 7.82
C LEU A 34 -1.95 7.60 7.00
N ALA A 35 -2.73 7.72 5.93
CA ALA A 35 -2.70 8.93 5.10
C ALA A 35 -3.13 10.18 5.86
N ASN A 36 -3.99 10.02 6.87
CA ASN A 36 -4.56 11.13 7.64
C ASN A 36 -3.80 11.45 8.92
N GLY A 37 -2.69 10.78 9.18
CA GLY A 37 -1.89 11.02 10.36
C GLY A 37 -1.37 9.74 10.98
N GLU A 38 -0.46 9.88 11.93
CA GLU A 38 0.13 8.73 12.60
C GLU A 38 -0.85 8.04 13.54
N LYS A 39 -0.66 6.74 13.73
CA LYS A 39 -1.53 5.91 14.56
C LYS A 39 -0.72 4.85 15.28
N THR A 40 -1.24 4.42 16.42
CA THR A 40 -0.70 3.27 17.15
C THR A 40 -1.18 1.97 16.51
N VAL A 41 -0.53 0.85 16.82
CA VAL A 41 -0.96 -0.47 16.34
C VAL A 41 -2.42 -0.74 16.74
N GLY A 42 -2.79 -0.41 17.97
CA GLY A 42 -4.16 -0.63 18.45
C GLY A 42 -5.20 0.11 17.62
N GLU A 43 -4.90 1.35 17.26
CA GLU A 43 -5.79 2.14 16.41
C GLU A 43 -5.89 1.55 15.00
N ILE A 44 -4.75 1.10 14.45
CA ILE A 44 -4.71 0.49 13.13
C ILE A 44 -5.52 -0.80 13.12
N VAL A 45 -5.36 -1.64 14.14
CA VAL A 45 -6.10 -2.91 14.28
C VAL A 45 -7.61 -2.67 14.20
N GLN A 46 -8.10 -1.64 14.89
CA GLN A 46 -9.51 -1.31 14.88
C GLN A 46 -10.00 -0.85 13.52
N ILE A 47 -9.18 -0.07 12.81
CA ILE A 47 -9.55 0.45 11.48
C ILE A 47 -9.57 -0.67 10.44
N VAL A 48 -8.56 -1.54 10.43
CA VAL A 48 -8.45 -2.57 9.40
C VAL A 48 -9.16 -3.86 9.76
N GLU A 49 -9.66 -3.96 10.99
CA GLU A 49 -10.40 -5.13 11.48
C GLU A 49 -9.61 -6.44 11.32
N GLU A 50 -8.33 -6.39 11.71
CA GLU A 50 -7.43 -7.53 11.61
C GLU A 50 -6.83 -7.82 12.99
N LYS A 51 -6.33 -9.03 13.19
CA LYS A 51 -5.69 -9.41 14.45
C LYS A 51 -4.37 -8.66 14.67
N ASP A 52 -4.03 -8.42 15.92
CA ASP A 52 -2.80 -7.70 16.31
C ASP A 52 -1.55 -8.32 15.68
N ALA A 53 -1.42 -9.64 15.76
CA ALA A 53 -0.25 -10.35 15.23
C ALA A 53 -0.12 -10.17 13.71
N ASN A 54 -1.24 -10.28 12.99
CA ASN A 54 -1.24 -10.10 11.55
C ASN A 54 -0.95 -8.64 11.17
N THR A 55 -1.56 -7.70 11.88
CA THR A 55 -1.34 -6.27 11.65
C THR A 55 0.13 -5.91 11.86
N SER A 56 0.73 -6.41 12.95
CA SER A 56 2.14 -6.16 13.25
C SER A 56 3.05 -6.71 12.16
N ARG A 57 2.73 -7.89 11.63
CA ARG A 57 3.49 -8.52 10.56
C ARG A 57 3.41 -7.70 9.27
N HIS A 58 2.22 -7.23 8.92
CA HIS A 58 2.03 -6.38 7.73
C HIS A 58 2.74 -5.04 7.89
N LEU A 59 2.70 -4.46 9.09
CA LEU A 59 3.42 -3.23 9.38
C LEU A 59 4.93 -3.41 9.24
N ALA A 60 5.45 -4.56 9.67
CA ALA A 60 6.88 -4.87 9.52
C ALA A 60 7.28 -4.93 8.05
N VAL A 61 6.45 -5.52 7.19
CA VAL A 61 6.70 -5.57 5.75
C VAL A 61 6.73 -4.16 5.16
N LEU A 62 5.74 -3.33 5.50
CA LEU A 62 5.66 -1.95 5.02
C LEU A 62 6.84 -1.11 5.50
N ARG A 63 7.25 -1.31 6.74
CA ARG A 63 8.40 -0.61 7.33
C ARG A 63 9.69 -1.00 6.63
N THR A 64 9.92 -2.29 6.43
CA THR A 64 11.12 -2.80 5.75
C THR A 64 11.22 -2.26 4.33
N ALA A 65 10.08 -2.11 3.65
CA ALA A 65 10.03 -1.54 2.30
C ALA A 65 10.20 -0.01 2.28
N GLY A 66 10.21 0.64 3.44
CA GLY A 66 10.38 2.09 3.53
C GLY A 66 9.11 2.89 3.32
N LEU A 67 7.95 2.26 3.41
CA LEU A 67 6.66 2.90 3.15
C LEU A 67 6.03 3.52 4.40
N VAL A 68 6.39 3.01 5.57
CA VAL A 68 5.95 3.57 6.85
C VAL A 68 7.15 3.80 7.75
N ALA A 69 7.03 4.77 8.64
CA ALA A 69 8.02 5.08 9.64
C ALA A 69 7.42 4.88 11.03
N THR A 70 8.28 4.71 12.01
CA THR A 70 7.85 4.57 13.40
C THR A 70 8.45 5.66 14.25
N ARG A 71 7.71 6.08 15.26
CA ARG A 71 8.15 7.03 16.27
C ARG A 71 7.74 6.48 17.62
N LYS A 72 8.67 6.44 18.56
CA LYS A 72 8.39 5.97 19.90
C LYS A 72 8.22 7.15 20.84
N GLU A 73 7.14 7.13 21.61
CA GLU A 73 6.87 8.14 22.62
C GLU A 73 6.35 7.46 23.87
N GLY A 74 7.17 7.42 24.91
CA GLY A 74 6.85 6.66 26.12
C GLY A 74 6.74 5.17 25.81
N LEU A 75 5.60 4.58 26.15
CA LEU A 75 5.31 3.17 25.88
C LEU A 75 4.63 2.96 24.54
N ASN A 76 4.29 4.03 23.83
CA ASN A 76 3.55 3.96 22.59
C ASN A 76 4.48 4.05 21.39
N VAL A 77 4.18 3.25 20.37
CA VAL A 77 4.84 3.33 19.07
C VAL A 77 3.81 3.82 18.06
N TYR A 78 4.15 4.89 17.36
CA TYR A 78 3.30 5.49 16.34
C TYR A 78 3.86 5.18 14.97
N TYR A 79 2.97 4.79 14.07
CA TYR A 79 3.30 4.53 12.67
C TYR A 79 2.78 5.67 11.82
N SER A 80 3.56 6.07 10.84
CA SER A 80 3.19 7.16 9.93
C SER A 80 3.49 6.77 8.48
N ASN A 81 2.75 7.39 7.57
CA ASN A 81 2.97 7.23 6.13
C ASN A 81 4.21 8.02 5.73
N LYS A 82 5.21 7.33 5.21
CA LYS A 82 6.46 7.94 4.78
C LYS A 82 6.44 8.34 3.30
N MET A 83 5.49 7.81 2.54
CA MET A 83 5.41 8.00 1.09
C MET A 83 4.03 8.49 0.66
N PRO A 84 3.69 9.74 0.97
CA PRO A 84 2.36 10.25 0.61
C PRO A 84 2.08 10.26 -0.89
N CYS A 85 3.13 10.27 -1.74
CA CYS A 85 2.95 10.19 -3.19
C CYS A 85 2.29 8.88 -3.62
N LEU A 86 2.46 7.79 -2.86
CA LEU A 86 1.82 6.52 -3.17
C LEU A 86 0.32 6.52 -2.86
N ILE A 87 -0.15 7.39 -1.99
CA ILE A 87 -1.59 7.58 -1.76
C ILE A 87 -2.24 8.11 -3.04
N SER A 88 -1.58 9.05 -3.72
CA SER A 88 -2.06 9.54 -5.02
C SER A 88 -2.10 8.44 -6.06
N MET A 89 -1.10 7.56 -6.06
CA MET A 89 -1.07 6.40 -6.95
C MET A 89 -2.27 5.48 -6.68
N LEU A 90 -2.59 5.22 -5.42
CA LEU A 90 -3.73 4.38 -5.05
C LEU A 90 -5.05 5.01 -5.50
N SER A 91 -5.15 6.33 -5.46
CA SER A 91 -6.30 7.05 -5.99
C SER A 91 -6.45 6.83 -7.49
N CYS A 92 -5.34 6.81 -8.23
CA CYS A 92 -5.36 6.47 -9.65
C CYS A 92 -5.81 5.01 -9.88
N VAL A 93 -5.42 4.10 -9.00
CA VAL A 93 -5.86 2.71 -9.06
C VAL A 93 -7.38 2.62 -8.88
N ASP A 94 -7.94 3.40 -7.96
CA ASP A 94 -9.40 3.47 -7.78
C ASP A 94 -10.10 3.88 -9.08
N GLN A 95 -9.57 4.88 -9.78
CA GLN A 95 -10.10 5.30 -11.06
C GLN A 95 -10.00 4.19 -12.11
N ALA A 96 -8.87 3.48 -12.12
CA ALA A 96 -8.69 2.36 -13.04
C ALA A 96 -9.73 1.26 -12.78
N ILE A 97 -10.01 0.95 -11.53
CA ILE A 97 -11.04 -0.03 -11.15
C ILE A 97 -12.40 0.40 -11.68
N CYS A 98 -12.77 1.66 -11.51
CA CYS A 98 -14.04 2.19 -12.01
C CYS A 98 -14.11 2.12 -13.53
N THR A 99 -13.03 2.49 -14.21
CA THR A 99 -12.97 2.43 -15.68
C THR A 99 -13.12 1.00 -16.20
N ILE A 100 -12.43 0.06 -15.58
CA ILE A 100 -12.51 -1.36 -15.95
C ILE A 100 -13.95 -1.87 -15.73
N ALA A 101 -14.55 -1.53 -14.61
CA ALA A 101 -15.92 -1.94 -14.31
C ALA A 101 -16.91 -1.38 -15.33
N ASP A 102 -16.77 -0.11 -15.72
CA ASP A 102 -17.62 0.53 -16.71
C ASP A 102 -17.46 -0.14 -18.08
N GLU A 103 -16.24 -0.46 -18.48
CA GLU A 103 -15.97 -1.14 -19.75
C GLU A 103 -16.61 -2.53 -19.76
N HIS A 104 -16.50 -3.27 -18.66
CA HIS A 104 -17.12 -4.59 -18.54
C HIS A 104 -18.64 -4.49 -18.64
N MET A 105 -19.23 -3.50 -18.02
CA MET A 105 -20.68 -3.28 -18.12
C MET A 105 -21.12 -2.94 -19.54
N ARG A 106 -20.36 -2.11 -20.25
CA ARG A 106 -20.65 -1.77 -21.64
C ARG A 106 -20.59 -3.00 -22.53
N VAL A 107 -19.55 -3.82 -22.38
CA VAL A 107 -19.39 -5.05 -23.15
C VAL A 107 -20.57 -5.99 -22.85
N ALA A 108 -20.93 -6.17 -21.59
CA ALA A 108 -22.06 -7.01 -21.19
C ALA A 108 -23.37 -6.51 -21.81
N SER A 109 -23.60 -5.19 -21.80
CA SER A 109 -24.77 -4.59 -22.41
C SER A 109 -24.81 -4.84 -23.93
N CYS A 110 -23.67 -4.71 -24.60
CA CYS A 110 -23.58 -4.94 -26.04
C CYS A 110 -23.85 -6.41 -26.38
N VAL A 111 -23.33 -7.32 -25.59
CA VAL A 111 -23.51 -8.77 -25.81
C VAL A 111 -24.97 -9.18 -25.64
N ARG A 112 -25.69 -8.55 -24.72
CA ARG A 112 -27.09 -8.86 -24.44
C ARG A 112 -28.05 -8.42 -25.54
N LYS A 113 -27.62 -7.50 -26.34
CA LYS A 113 -28.40 -7.04 -27.48
C LYS A 113 -28.21 -7.96 -28.70
#